data_b8b7723a83eba0682e8464af2c024a6c
#
_entry.id   b8b7723a83eba0682e8464af2c024a6c
#
_cell.length_a   1.000
_cell.length_b   1.000
_cell.length_c   1.000
_cell.angle_alpha   90.00
_cell.angle_beta   90.00
_cell.angle_gamma   90.00
#
_symmetry.space_group_name_H-M   'P 1'
#
loop_
_entity.id
_entity.type
_entity.pdbx_description
1 polymer ?
#
loop_
_entity_poly.entity_id
_entity_poly.type
_entity_poly.pdbx_seq_one_letter_code
_entity_poly.pdbx_strand_id
1 'polypeptide(L)'
;MCIRKIVLSLLCISFPAVPAFAENTPLIIEHGPRDVKKVALTFDACPTSHHDEYDQQVVEVLTREKVHATLFMSGRWVEKNEERARELAAQPLFEIGNHAYWHPHMTAKDDERVLRELRGTQAIIRKLTGKRPKYFRPPFGEVDERVAKLAARAGLTVIQYDVASGDPDPGLTPKKIARAVVEDAKGGSIVVFHMNRNGVHTAEVLPGVISGLRKRGFELVTVGELLKSGVSDKVVRGKRSQDQARTAK
;
A
#
# COMPACT_ATOMS: atom_id res chain seq x y z
N MET A 1 -74.94 -41.05 -3.54
CA MET A 1 -73.66 -41.13 -2.77
C MET A 1 -72.58 -40.58 -3.66
N CYS A 2 -72.17 -39.32 -3.47
CA CYS A 2 -71.33 -38.57 -4.38
C CYS A 2 -69.93 -38.43 -3.77
N ILE A 3 -68.94 -39.08 -4.37
CA ILE A 3 -67.54 -39.06 -3.87
C ILE A 3 -66.85 -37.86 -4.51
N ARG A 4 -66.54 -36.82 -3.68
CA ARG A 4 -65.70 -35.70 -4.10
C ARG A 4 -64.21 -36.11 -4.12
N LYS A 5 -63.64 -36.05 -5.29
CA LYS A 5 -62.17 -36.20 -5.46
C LYS A 5 -61.49 -34.87 -5.07
N ILE A 6 -60.67 -34.91 -4.03
CA ILE A 6 -59.82 -33.81 -3.61
C ILE A 6 -58.52 -33.88 -4.48
N VAL A 7 -58.32 -32.87 -5.33
CA VAL A 7 -57.08 -32.72 -6.07
C VAL A 7 -56.14 -31.87 -5.22
N LEU A 8 -55.07 -32.50 -4.74
CA LEU A 8 -54.00 -31.86 -4.01
C LEU A 8 -53.00 -31.21 -5.00
N SER A 9 -53.08 -29.89 -5.20
CA SER A 9 -52.12 -29.16 -6.00
C SER A 9 -50.80 -28.99 -5.21
N LEU A 10 -49.72 -29.63 -5.63
CA LEU A 10 -48.37 -29.37 -5.13
C LEU A 10 -47.90 -28.01 -5.67
N LEU A 11 -47.79 -27.03 -4.78
CA LEU A 11 -47.17 -25.75 -5.09
C LEU A 11 -45.66 -25.92 -5.06
N CYS A 12 -44.97 -26.02 -6.21
CA CYS A 12 -43.52 -25.96 -6.32
C CYS A 12 -43.05 -24.54 -6.00
N ILE A 13 -42.55 -24.30 -4.80
CA ILE A 13 -41.87 -23.06 -4.43
C ILE A 13 -40.47 -23.11 -5.01
N SER A 14 -40.25 -22.42 -6.13
CA SER A 14 -38.91 -22.21 -6.68
C SER A 14 -38.20 -21.12 -5.83
N PHE A 15 -37.21 -21.52 -5.04
CA PHE A 15 -36.29 -20.57 -4.40
C PHE A 15 -35.40 -19.95 -5.51
N PRO A 16 -35.34 -18.60 -5.56
CA PRO A 16 -34.36 -17.97 -6.46
C PRO A 16 -32.95 -18.38 -6.00
N ALA A 17 -32.15 -18.91 -6.92
CA ALA A 17 -30.73 -19.21 -6.70
C ALA A 17 -30.05 -17.89 -6.33
N VAL A 18 -29.55 -17.76 -5.10
CA VAL A 18 -28.69 -16.67 -4.68
C VAL A 18 -27.44 -16.74 -5.58
N PRO A 19 -27.13 -15.67 -6.32
CA PRO A 19 -25.93 -15.69 -7.15
C PRO A 19 -24.73 -15.95 -6.24
N ALA A 20 -23.96 -16.99 -6.52
CA ALA A 20 -22.69 -17.25 -5.87
C ALA A 20 -21.82 -15.99 -6.08
N PHE A 21 -21.47 -15.31 -4.99
CA PHE A 21 -20.50 -14.24 -5.03
C PHE A 21 -19.24 -14.83 -5.65
N ALA A 22 -18.87 -14.35 -6.85
CA ALA A 22 -17.60 -14.68 -7.46
C ALA A 22 -16.53 -14.41 -6.40
N GLU A 23 -15.74 -15.44 -6.03
CA GLU A 23 -14.59 -15.26 -5.15
C GLU A 23 -13.68 -14.23 -5.80
N ASN A 24 -13.78 -12.97 -5.37
CA ASN A 24 -12.89 -11.90 -5.80
C ASN A 24 -11.48 -12.31 -5.36
N THR A 25 -10.67 -12.76 -6.30
CA THR A 25 -9.26 -13.03 -6.06
C THR A 25 -8.65 -11.76 -5.45
N PRO A 26 -8.01 -11.85 -4.28
CA PRO A 26 -7.49 -10.68 -3.62
C PRO A 26 -6.48 -9.98 -4.50
N LEU A 27 -6.59 -8.66 -4.56
CA LEU A 27 -5.83 -7.84 -5.45
C LEU A 27 -4.49 -7.48 -4.83
N ILE A 28 -3.38 -7.83 -5.50
CA ILE A 28 -2.03 -7.34 -5.20
C ILE A 28 -1.64 -6.42 -6.35
N ILE A 29 -1.42 -5.15 -6.06
CA ILE A 29 -1.13 -4.10 -7.03
C ILE A 29 0.35 -3.73 -6.92
N GLU A 30 1.11 -3.94 -7.98
CA GLU A 30 2.53 -3.56 -8.07
C GLU A 30 2.72 -2.20 -8.77
N HIS A 31 1.78 -1.83 -9.64
CA HIS A 31 1.78 -0.56 -10.36
C HIS A 31 0.36 -0.18 -10.80
N GLY A 32 0.14 1.08 -11.11
CA GLY A 32 -1.08 1.58 -11.72
C GLY A 32 -1.12 1.36 -13.25
N PRO A 33 -2.09 2.00 -13.96
CA PRO A 33 -2.21 1.95 -15.40
C PRO A 33 -0.93 2.47 -16.09
N ARG A 34 -0.47 1.77 -17.14
CA ARG A 34 0.81 2.10 -17.82
C ARG A 34 0.68 3.21 -18.87
N ASP A 35 -0.51 3.52 -19.27
CA ASP A 35 -0.83 4.55 -20.27
C ASP A 35 -0.95 5.97 -19.69
N VAL A 36 -0.80 6.12 -18.36
CA VAL A 36 -0.86 7.42 -17.70
C VAL A 36 0.53 8.01 -17.45
N LYS A 37 0.65 9.33 -17.52
CA LYS A 37 1.88 10.07 -17.17
C LYS A 37 1.91 10.42 -15.67
N LYS A 38 1.67 9.42 -14.81
CA LYS A 38 1.64 9.55 -13.34
C LYS A 38 2.54 8.53 -12.69
N VAL A 39 3.17 8.92 -11.57
CA VAL A 39 4.01 8.08 -10.72
C VAL A 39 3.62 8.35 -9.26
N ALA A 40 3.49 7.28 -8.45
CA ALA A 40 3.29 7.41 -7.02
C ALA A 40 4.62 7.26 -6.28
N LEU A 41 5.05 8.31 -5.57
CA LEU A 41 6.10 8.20 -4.57
C LEU A 41 5.48 7.76 -3.25
N THR A 42 6.00 6.69 -2.68
CA THR A 42 5.46 6.10 -1.46
C THR A 42 6.55 5.90 -0.42
N PHE A 43 6.19 6.05 0.86
CA PHE A 43 7.15 6.07 1.95
C PHE A 43 6.70 5.15 3.08
N ASP A 44 7.58 4.24 3.48
CA ASP A 44 7.32 3.32 4.57
C ASP A 44 7.88 3.88 5.89
N ALA A 45 7.04 3.88 6.94
CA ALA A 45 7.40 4.22 8.31
C ALA A 45 7.41 2.95 9.14
N CYS A 46 8.55 2.24 9.10
CA CYS A 46 8.76 1.01 9.86
C CYS A 46 9.08 1.32 11.32
N PRO A 47 8.73 0.45 12.29
CA PRO A 47 9.23 0.56 13.65
C PRO A 47 10.73 0.23 13.66
N THR A 48 11.52 1.02 14.40
CA THR A 48 12.94 0.73 14.60
C THR A 48 13.20 0.25 16.03
N SER A 49 14.29 -0.51 16.24
CA SER A 49 14.62 -1.07 17.56
C SER A 49 15.10 -0.03 18.56
N HIS A 50 15.67 1.08 18.10
CA HIS A 50 16.34 2.04 18.95
C HIS A 50 15.66 3.40 19.09
N HIS A 51 15.10 3.92 18.02
CA HIS A 51 14.29 5.14 18.04
C HIS A 51 13.27 5.06 16.93
N ASP A 52 12.01 5.32 17.26
CA ASP A 52 10.93 5.42 16.27
C ASP A 52 11.07 6.76 15.54
N GLU A 53 12.15 6.89 14.79
CA GLU A 53 12.56 8.16 14.23
C GLU A 53 11.76 8.51 13.00
N TYR A 54 11.50 9.78 12.94
CA TYR A 54 10.86 10.47 11.84
C TYR A 54 11.94 11.31 11.14
N ASP A 55 12.10 11.11 9.85
CA ASP A 55 12.96 11.98 9.06
C ASP A 55 12.18 13.22 8.62
N GLN A 56 12.31 14.27 9.42
CA GLN A 56 11.65 15.55 9.16
C GLN A 56 12.06 16.14 7.80
N GLN A 57 13.30 15.93 7.36
CA GLN A 57 13.80 16.49 6.09
C GLN A 57 13.07 15.88 4.88
N VAL A 58 12.70 14.59 4.94
CA VAL A 58 11.88 13.94 3.89
C VAL A 58 10.56 14.69 3.73
N VAL A 59 9.87 14.96 4.84
CA VAL A 59 8.56 15.64 4.80
C VAL A 59 8.70 17.11 4.40
N GLU A 60 9.75 17.79 4.83
CA GLU A 60 10.04 19.18 4.42
C GLU A 60 10.25 19.28 2.90
N VAL A 61 10.99 18.31 2.31
CA VAL A 61 11.17 18.27 0.85
C VAL A 61 9.83 18.03 0.15
N LEU A 62 9.06 17.04 0.58
CA LEU A 62 7.76 16.72 -0.04
C LEU A 62 6.78 17.91 0.03
N THR A 63 6.74 18.58 1.17
CA THR A 63 5.86 19.75 1.39
C THR A 63 6.31 20.95 0.55
N ARG A 64 7.58 21.28 0.58
CA ARG A 64 8.16 22.39 -0.19
C ARG A 64 7.95 22.20 -1.69
N GLU A 65 8.15 20.97 -2.17
CA GLU A 65 7.98 20.60 -3.57
C GLU A 65 6.51 20.32 -3.93
N LYS A 66 5.57 20.40 -2.98
CA LYS A 66 4.13 20.10 -3.16
C LYS A 66 3.90 18.74 -3.82
N VAL A 67 4.55 17.71 -3.30
CA VAL A 67 4.44 16.35 -3.81
C VAL A 67 3.31 15.62 -3.11
N HIS A 68 2.34 15.12 -3.88
CA HIS A 68 1.37 14.15 -3.39
C HIS A 68 2.06 12.81 -3.18
N ALA A 69 1.92 12.21 -2.00
CA ALA A 69 2.58 10.97 -1.63
C ALA A 69 1.68 10.06 -0.77
N THR A 70 1.95 8.75 -0.77
CA THR A 70 1.28 7.81 0.14
C THR A 70 2.27 7.34 1.20
N LEU A 71 1.89 7.50 2.47
CA LEU A 71 2.68 7.17 3.64
C LEU A 71 2.14 5.88 4.26
N PHE A 72 2.88 4.79 4.17
CA PHE A 72 2.52 3.51 4.79
C PHE A 72 3.09 3.45 6.21
N MET A 73 2.24 3.64 7.20
CA MET A 73 2.64 3.74 8.60
C MET A 73 2.39 2.43 9.34
N SER A 74 3.39 1.93 10.05
CA SER A 74 3.19 0.83 11.00
C SER A 74 2.49 1.31 12.27
N GLY A 75 1.70 0.45 12.90
CA GLY A 75 0.96 0.80 14.12
C GLY A 75 1.88 1.23 15.25
N ARG A 76 3.00 0.53 15.41
CA ARG A 76 4.01 0.84 16.43
C ARG A 76 4.67 2.20 16.19
N TRP A 77 5.01 2.52 14.94
CA TRP A 77 5.54 3.86 14.61
C TRP A 77 4.52 4.96 14.94
N VAL A 78 3.24 4.77 14.58
CA VAL A 78 2.15 5.70 14.87
C VAL A 78 1.99 5.91 16.38
N GLU A 79 2.04 4.84 17.18
CA GLU A 79 1.95 4.88 18.63
C GLU A 79 3.09 5.70 19.26
N LYS A 80 4.28 5.60 18.70
CA LYS A 80 5.46 6.32 19.20
C LYS A 80 5.57 7.75 18.70
N ASN A 81 4.90 8.07 17.60
CA ASN A 81 4.95 9.37 16.93
C ASN A 81 3.55 9.98 16.77
N GLU A 82 2.72 9.93 17.82
CA GLU A 82 1.30 10.34 17.75
C GLU A 82 1.08 11.73 17.16
N GLU A 83 1.85 12.72 17.64
CA GLU A 83 1.74 14.10 17.17
C GLU A 83 2.10 14.19 15.68
N ARG A 84 3.20 13.58 15.28
CA ARG A 84 3.65 13.55 13.88
C ARG A 84 2.65 12.82 12.97
N ALA A 85 2.07 11.72 13.46
CA ALA A 85 1.04 11.01 12.71
C ALA A 85 -0.20 11.88 12.47
N ARG A 86 -0.62 12.68 13.46
CA ARG A 86 -1.72 13.66 13.32
C ARG A 86 -1.36 14.75 12.30
N GLU A 87 -0.18 15.36 12.42
CA GLU A 87 0.30 16.40 11.51
C GLU A 87 0.35 15.91 10.06
N LEU A 88 0.95 14.75 9.83
CA LEU A 88 1.06 14.16 8.48
C LEU A 88 -0.33 13.83 7.89
N ALA A 89 -1.22 13.26 8.71
CA ALA A 89 -2.56 12.92 8.24
C ALA A 89 -3.45 14.16 8.00
N ALA A 90 -3.13 15.30 8.60
CA ALA A 90 -3.81 16.56 8.35
C ALA A 90 -3.37 17.25 7.05
N GLN A 91 -2.19 16.91 6.51
CA GLN A 91 -1.69 17.46 5.26
C GLN A 91 -2.50 16.95 4.06
N PRO A 92 -3.01 17.83 3.20
CA PRO A 92 -3.78 17.42 2.02
C PRO A 92 -2.94 16.69 0.96
N LEU A 93 -1.63 16.82 1.02
CA LEU A 93 -0.68 16.17 0.12
C LEU A 93 -0.53 14.66 0.40
N PHE A 94 -0.88 14.21 1.62
CA PHE A 94 -0.53 12.86 2.04
C PHE A 94 -1.74 11.93 2.19
N GLU A 95 -1.64 10.79 1.54
CA GLU A 95 -2.54 9.64 1.75
C GLU A 95 -1.92 8.71 2.79
N ILE A 96 -2.71 8.25 3.76
CA ILE A 96 -2.22 7.35 4.81
C ILE A 96 -2.58 5.92 4.50
N GLY A 97 -1.56 5.05 4.46
CA GLY A 97 -1.65 3.61 4.31
C GLY A 97 -1.31 2.83 5.58
N ASN A 98 -1.58 1.54 5.57
CA ASN A 98 -1.30 0.58 6.64
C ASN A 98 0.00 -0.19 6.33
N HIS A 99 0.90 -0.33 7.32
CA HIS A 99 2.16 -1.10 7.17
C HIS A 99 2.34 -2.17 8.26
N ALA A 100 1.24 -2.86 8.65
CA ALA A 100 1.16 -3.75 9.80
C ALA A 100 1.48 -3.05 11.14
N TYR A 101 1.28 -3.72 12.28
CA TYR A 101 1.49 -3.08 13.59
C TYR A 101 2.97 -3.16 14.03
N TRP A 102 3.51 -4.39 14.07
CA TRP A 102 4.85 -4.69 14.55
C TRP A 102 5.86 -4.99 13.44
N HIS A 103 5.44 -4.82 12.17
CA HIS A 103 6.28 -5.09 11.00
C HIS A 103 6.83 -6.54 10.95
N PRO A 104 6.01 -7.58 11.17
CA PRO A 104 6.48 -8.95 11.13
C PRO A 104 6.55 -9.51 9.71
N HIS A 105 7.26 -10.63 9.53
CA HIS A 105 7.12 -11.48 8.33
C HIS A 105 5.70 -12.06 8.30
N MET A 106 4.79 -11.42 7.55
CA MET A 106 3.34 -11.72 7.57
C MET A 106 3.04 -13.14 7.07
N THR A 107 3.80 -13.61 6.10
CA THR A 107 3.64 -14.96 5.54
C THR A 107 3.99 -16.08 6.53
N ALA A 108 4.80 -15.78 7.54
CA ALA A 108 5.19 -16.69 8.62
C ALA A 108 4.24 -16.64 9.84
N LYS A 109 3.18 -15.81 9.82
CA LYS A 109 2.23 -15.70 10.93
C LYS A 109 0.92 -16.42 10.61
N ASP A 110 0.24 -16.90 11.66
CA ASP A 110 -1.12 -17.42 11.53
C ASP A 110 -2.13 -16.33 11.15
N ASP A 111 -3.31 -16.74 10.72
CA ASP A 111 -4.37 -15.86 10.22
C ASP A 111 -4.82 -14.85 11.27
N GLU A 112 -4.93 -15.29 12.53
CA GLU A 112 -5.36 -14.45 13.64
C GLU A 112 -4.33 -13.34 13.92
N ARG A 113 -3.04 -13.69 13.91
CA ARG A 113 -1.97 -12.71 14.07
C ARG A 113 -1.94 -11.73 12.91
N VAL A 114 -2.06 -12.20 11.65
CA VAL A 114 -2.15 -11.32 10.48
C VAL A 114 -3.30 -10.33 10.63
N LEU A 115 -4.50 -10.79 10.98
CA LEU A 115 -5.65 -9.89 11.17
C LEU A 115 -5.44 -8.92 12.34
N ARG A 116 -4.79 -9.33 13.45
CA ARG A 116 -4.44 -8.42 14.55
C ARG A 116 -3.48 -7.31 14.09
N GLU A 117 -2.46 -7.66 13.31
CA GLU A 117 -1.50 -6.69 12.75
C GLU A 117 -2.22 -5.63 11.89
N LEU A 118 -3.08 -6.06 10.98
CA LEU A 118 -3.80 -5.18 10.06
C LEU A 118 -4.81 -4.29 10.80
N ARG A 119 -5.69 -4.92 11.60
CA ARG A 119 -6.77 -4.21 12.30
C ARG A 119 -6.25 -3.32 13.41
N GLY A 120 -5.20 -3.73 14.12
CA GLY A 120 -4.55 -2.92 15.16
C GLY A 120 -4.01 -1.62 14.58
N THR A 121 -3.32 -1.70 13.43
CA THR A 121 -2.82 -0.52 12.73
C THR A 121 -3.95 0.39 12.24
N GLN A 122 -5.01 -0.17 11.63
CA GLN A 122 -6.18 0.62 11.25
C GLN A 122 -6.83 1.33 12.45
N ALA A 123 -6.94 0.62 13.58
CA ALA A 123 -7.56 1.15 14.78
C ALA A 123 -6.78 2.35 15.36
N ILE A 124 -5.45 2.24 15.49
CA ILE A 124 -4.63 3.33 16.03
C ILE A 124 -4.56 4.53 15.08
N ILE A 125 -4.39 4.31 13.78
CA ILE A 125 -4.42 5.39 12.78
C ILE A 125 -5.77 6.11 12.85
N ARG A 126 -6.88 5.38 12.85
CA ARG A 126 -8.22 5.97 12.94
C ARG A 126 -8.43 6.75 14.23
N LYS A 127 -8.00 6.18 15.38
CA LYS A 127 -8.14 6.82 16.69
C LYS A 127 -7.42 8.17 16.74
N LEU A 128 -6.20 8.23 16.20
CA LEU A 128 -5.35 9.43 16.32
C LEU A 128 -5.60 10.46 15.23
N THR A 129 -5.96 10.03 14.02
CA THR A 129 -5.99 10.90 12.83
C THR A 129 -7.38 11.03 12.21
N GLY A 130 -8.35 10.19 12.58
CA GLY A 130 -9.65 10.08 11.91
C GLY A 130 -9.59 9.38 10.54
N LYS A 131 -8.41 9.15 9.98
CA LYS A 131 -8.25 8.51 8.66
C LYS A 131 -8.54 7.01 8.73
N ARG A 132 -9.02 6.46 7.62
CA ARG A 132 -9.25 5.02 7.45
C ARG A 132 -8.42 4.55 6.27
N PRO A 133 -7.24 3.93 6.52
CA PRO A 133 -6.41 3.38 5.44
C PRO A 133 -7.20 2.40 4.57
N LYS A 134 -7.07 2.53 3.25
CA LYS A 134 -7.63 1.62 2.26
C LYS A 134 -6.58 0.69 1.67
N TYR A 135 -5.32 1.06 1.82
CA TYR A 135 -4.17 0.39 1.24
C TYR A 135 -3.27 -0.16 2.32
N PHE A 136 -2.73 -1.34 2.05
CA PHE A 136 -1.78 -2.03 2.92
C PHE A 136 -0.52 -2.36 2.13
N ARG A 137 0.64 -1.98 2.63
CA ARG A 137 1.92 -2.47 2.15
C ARG A 137 2.46 -3.50 3.13
N PRO A 138 2.72 -4.74 2.66
CA PRO A 138 3.29 -5.78 3.52
C PRO A 138 4.73 -5.43 3.91
N PRO A 139 5.11 -5.64 5.17
CA PRO A 139 6.50 -5.61 5.61
C PRO A 139 7.40 -6.47 4.73
N PHE A 140 8.63 -6.01 4.46
CA PHE A 140 9.64 -6.69 3.63
C PHE A 140 9.19 -6.98 2.19
N GLY A 141 8.06 -6.41 1.72
CA GLY A 141 7.45 -6.76 0.45
C GLY A 141 6.91 -8.21 0.39
N GLU A 142 6.84 -8.92 1.51
CA GLU A 142 6.44 -10.32 1.56
C GLU A 142 4.92 -10.47 1.63
N VAL A 143 4.33 -11.04 0.59
CA VAL A 143 2.90 -11.34 0.53
C VAL A 143 2.65 -12.64 -0.25
N ASP A 144 1.74 -13.45 0.28
CA ASP A 144 1.15 -14.59 -0.40
C ASP A 144 -0.36 -14.39 -0.60
N GLU A 145 -1.00 -15.31 -1.31
CA GLU A 145 -2.44 -15.25 -1.56
C GLU A 145 -3.26 -15.26 -0.26
N ARG A 146 -2.80 -16.00 0.75
CA ARG A 146 -3.46 -16.08 2.07
C ARG A 146 -3.45 -14.73 2.77
N VAL A 147 -2.29 -14.08 2.86
CA VAL A 147 -2.15 -12.74 3.46
C VAL A 147 -2.98 -11.71 2.67
N ALA A 148 -2.99 -11.79 1.34
CA ALA A 148 -3.79 -10.90 0.51
C ALA A 148 -5.30 -11.09 0.74
N LYS A 149 -5.79 -12.34 0.90
CA LYS A 149 -7.19 -12.61 1.28
C LYS A 149 -7.53 -12.05 2.65
N LEU A 150 -6.63 -12.16 3.62
CA LEU A 150 -6.83 -11.60 4.95
C LEU A 150 -6.84 -10.06 4.94
N ALA A 151 -5.99 -9.43 4.12
CA ALA A 151 -6.02 -7.98 3.91
C ALA A 151 -7.37 -7.54 3.32
N ALA A 152 -7.88 -8.23 2.30
CA ALA A 152 -9.19 -7.96 1.72
C ALA A 152 -10.32 -8.11 2.77
N ARG A 153 -10.27 -9.14 3.63
CA ARG A 153 -11.22 -9.31 4.77
C ARG A 153 -11.12 -8.18 5.80
N ALA A 154 -9.96 -7.53 5.91
CA ALA A 154 -9.78 -6.33 6.72
C ALA A 154 -10.18 -5.03 5.99
N GLY A 155 -10.69 -5.11 4.75
CA GLY A 155 -11.05 -3.96 3.92
C GLY A 155 -9.86 -3.22 3.33
N LEU A 156 -8.74 -3.91 3.13
CA LEU A 156 -7.49 -3.35 2.63
C LEU A 156 -7.11 -3.97 1.28
N THR A 157 -6.65 -3.14 0.35
CA THR A 157 -6.02 -3.57 -0.90
C THR A 157 -4.50 -3.61 -0.70
N VAL A 158 -3.86 -4.70 -1.14
CA VAL A 158 -2.41 -4.84 -1.04
C VAL A 158 -1.73 -4.01 -2.12
N ILE A 159 -0.80 -3.15 -1.71
CA ILE A 159 0.03 -2.32 -2.58
C ILE A 159 1.49 -2.73 -2.42
N GLN A 160 2.06 -3.20 -3.49
CA GLN A 160 3.49 -3.42 -3.66
C GLN A 160 4.12 -2.24 -4.40
N TYR A 161 5.21 -2.46 -5.08
CA TYR A 161 5.93 -1.48 -5.89
C TYR A 161 6.60 -2.18 -7.07
N ASP A 162 6.83 -1.46 -8.14
CA ASP A 162 7.61 -1.92 -9.29
C ASP A 162 8.98 -1.23 -9.38
N VAL A 163 9.22 -0.21 -8.55
CA VAL A 163 10.51 0.47 -8.43
C VAL A 163 10.94 0.54 -6.97
N ALA A 164 11.99 -0.22 -6.62
CA ALA A 164 12.67 -0.07 -5.34
C ALA A 164 13.73 1.03 -5.46
N SER A 165 13.68 2.03 -4.58
CA SER A 165 14.64 3.14 -4.60
C SER A 165 16.07 2.70 -4.30
N GLY A 166 16.23 1.73 -3.39
CA GLY A 166 17.53 1.37 -2.82
C GLY A 166 17.99 2.30 -1.70
N ASP A 167 17.10 3.18 -1.20
CA ASP A 167 17.42 4.14 -0.15
C ASP A 167 17.89 3.54 1.20
N PRO A 168 17.59 2.27 1.55
CA PRO A 168 18.14 1.64 2.76
C PRO A 168 19.59 1.18 2.62
N ASP A 169 20.12 1.09 1.40
CA ASP A 169 21.48 0.57 1.19
C ASP A 169 22.55 1.66 1.38
N PRO A 170 23.35 1.62 2.45
CA PRO A 170 24.41 2.61 2.69
C PRO A 170 25.55 2.51 1.67
N GLY A 171 25.64 1.44 0.89
CA GLY A 171 26.62 1.27 -0.19
C GLY A 171 26.26 2.01 -1.48
N LEU A 172 25.02 2.46 -1.61
CA LEU A 172 24.57 3.26 -2.75
C LEU A 172 24.79 4.74 -2.51
N THR A 173 25.26 5.45 -3.53
CA THR A 173 25.35 6.91 -3.44
C THR A 173 24.02 7.56 -3.80
N PRO A 174 23.69 8.73 -3.22
CA PRO A 174 22.46 9.48 -3.54
C PRO A 174 22.26 9.69 -5.04
N LYS A 175 23.33 9.97 -5.76
CA LYS A 175 23.29 10.17 -7.23
C LYS A 175 22.90 8.89 -7.97
N LYS A 176 23.40 7.73 -7.55
CA LYS A 176 23.01 6.42 -8.13
C LYS A 176 21.55 6.10 -7.87
N ILE A 177 21.11 6.32 -6.64
CA ILE A 177 19.71 6.10 -6.24
C ILE A 177 18.77 6.99 -7.07
N ALA A 178 19.02 8.31 -7.10
CA ALA A 178 18.19 9.23 -7.85
C ALA A 178 18.14 8.90 -9.36
N ARG A 179 19.29 8.53 -9.94
CA ARG A 179 19.38 8.14 -11.35
C ARG A 179 18.56 6.87 -11.63
N ALA A 180 18.75 5.81 -10.83
CA ALA A 180 18.05 4.54 -11.00
C ALA A 180 16.52 4.73 -10.92
N VAL A 181 16.03 5.42 -9.89
CA VAL A 181 14.59 5.70 -9.76
C VAL A 181 14.04 6.47 -10.97
N VAL A 182 14.77 7.49 -11.44
CA VAL A 182 14.32 8.28 -12.58
C VAL A 182 14.34 7.47 -13.88
N GLU A 183 15.34 6.62 -14.10
CA GLU A 183 15.46 5.79 -15.31
C GLU A 183 14.43 4.65 -15.33
N ASP A 184 14.20 3.98 -14.20
CA ASP A 184 13.34 2.79 -14.09
C ASP A 184 11.84 3.13 -14.05
N ALA A 185 11.47 4.31 -13.54
CA ALA A 185 10.08 4.71 -13.45
C ALA A 185 9.41 4.81 -14.83
N LYS A 186 8.20 4.27 -14.91
CA LYS A 186 7.32 4.28 -16.10
C LYS A 186 5.98 4.90 -15.74
N GLY A 187 5.12 5.13 -16.71
CA GLY A 187 3.73 5.49 -16.42
C GLY A 187 3.11 4.47 -15.49
N GLY A 188 2.44 4.93 -14.44
CA GLY A 188 1.82 4.06 -13.44
C GLY A 188 2.76 3.49 -12.38
N SER A 189 4.07 3.79 -12.39
CA SER A 189 4.99 3.23 -11.39
C SER A 189 4.65 3.64 -9.96
N ILE A 190 4.86 2.71 -9.04
CA ILE A 190 4.82 2.90 -7.60
C ILE A 190 6.25 2.72 -7.08
N VAL A 191 6.82 3.80 -6.55
CA VAL A 191 8.20 3.82 -6.05
C VAL A 191 8.19 3.72 -4.53
N VAL A 192 8.99 2.82 -3.95
CA VAL A 192 9.13 2.70 -2.50
C VAL A 192 10.37 3.42 -2.00
N PHE A 193 10.18 4.23 -0.97
CA PHE A 193 11.17 4.86 -0.11
C PHE A 193 10.85 4.63 1.36
N HIS A 194 11.70 5.09 2.26
CA HIS A 194 11.46 5.11 3.71
C HIS A 194 11.44 6.56 4.22
N MET A 195 10.59 6.83 5.21
CA MET A 195 10.46 8.17 5.84
C MET A 195 11.02 8.20 7.27
N ASN A 196 11.80 7.21 7.63
CA ASN A 196 12.54 7.11 8.88
C ASN A 196 13.99 6.70 8.59
N ARG A 197 14.81 6.44 9.62
CA ARG A 197 16.22 6.11 9.43
C ARG A 197 16.51 4.83 8.64
N ASN A 198 15.50 4.04 8.29
CA ASN A 198 15.68 2.95 7.33
C ASN A 198 16.05 3.49 5.93
N GLY A 199 15.66 4.73 5.60
CA GLY A 199 16.08 5.41 4.38
C GLY A 199 17.32 6.27 4.64
N VAL A 200 18.51 5.71 4.47
CA VAL A 200 19.79 6.39 4.77
C VAL A 200 19.98 7.69 3.96
N HIS A 201 19.47 7.72 2.72
CA HIS A 201 19.68 8.83 1.80
C HIS A 201 18.39 9.48 1.29
N THR A 202 17.22 9.12 1.83
CA THR A 202 15.92 9.52 1.26
C THR A 202 15.79 11.03 1.10
N ALA A 203 16.05 11.81 2.15
CA ALA A 203 15.93 13.27 2.08
C ALA A 203 16.86 13.90 1.04
N GLU A 204 18.07 13.37 0.90
CA GLU A 204 19.09 13.89 -0.04
C GLU A 204 18.74 13.59 -1.50
N VAL A 205 18.16 12.42 -1.78
CA VAL A 205 17.85 12.00 -3.16
C VAL A 205 16.56 12.59 -3.71
N LEU A 206 15.59 12.89 -2.84
CA LEU A 206 14.26 13.32 -3.25
C LEU A 206 14.23 14.53 -4.20
N PRO A 207 14.99 15.62 -3.98
CA PRO A 207 14.98 16.74 -4.91
C PRO A 207 15.38 16.36 -6.34
N GLY A 208 16.37 15.47 -6.47
CA GLY A 208 16.83 14.95 -7.77
C GLY A 208 15.78 14.05 -8.43
N VAL A 209 15.16 13.15 -7.66
CA VAL A 209 14.08 12.27 -8.12
C VAL A 209 12.88 13.08 -8.59
N ILE A 210 12.39 14.00 -7.77
CA ILE A 210 11.23 14.85 -8.09
C ILE A 210 11.47 15.63 -9.37
N SER A 211 12.61 16.34 -9.46
CA SER A 211 12.97 17.11 -10.64
C SER A 211 13.12 16.23 -11.88
N GLY A 212 13.78 15.07 -11.75
CA GLY A 212 13.98 14.13 -12.85
C GLY A 212 12.68 13.56 -13.40
N LEU A 213 11.78 13.12 -12.52
CA LEU A 213 10.47 12.59 -12.92
C LEU A 213 9.60 13.67 -13.57
N ARG A 214 9.56 14.89 -13.01
CA ARG A 214 8.84 16.02 -13.62
C ARG A 214 9.38 16.41 -14.99
N LYS A 215 10.72 16.40 -15.20
CA LYS A 215 11.34 16.63 -16.51
C LYS A 215 10.95 15.57 -17.55
N ARG A 216 10.67 14.33 -17.10
CA ARG A 216 10.13 13.27 -17.96
C ARG A 216 8.63 13.40 -18.20
N GLY A 217 7.99 14.45 -17.67
CA GLY A 217 6.56 14.75 -17.83
C GLY A 217 5.65 13.94 -16.92
N PHE A 218 6.17 13.38 -15.82
CA PHE A 218 5.33 12.68 -14.84
C PHE A 218 4.74 13.65 -13.81
N GLU A 219 3.44 13.47 -13.55
CA GLU A 219 2.76 14.01 -12.39
C GLU A 219 3.00 13.08 -11.19
N LEU A 220 3.32 13.66 -10.02
CA LEU A 220 3.53 12.92 -8.78
C LEU A 220 2.22 12.92 -7.98
N VAL A 221 1.69 11.73 -7.75
CA VAL A 221 0.34 11.51 -7.20
C VAL A 221 0.36 10.51 -6.04
N THR A 222 -0.70 10.46 -5.24
CA THR A 222 -0.91 9.37 -4.27
C THR A 222 -1.26 8.06 -4.98
N VAL A 223 -1.14 6.93 -4.28
CA VAL A 223 -1.59 5.62 -4.81
C VAL A 223 -3.08 5.68 -5.16
N GLY A 224 -3.90 6.30 -4.31
CA GLY A 224 -5.33 6.43 -4.57
C GLY A 224 -5.66 7.25 -5.80
N GLU A 225 -4.92 8.32 -6.07
CA GLU A 225 -5.06 9.13 -7.29
C GLU A 225 -4.56 8.36 -8.52
N LEU A 226 -3.44 7.62 -8.39
CA LEU A 226 -2.90 6.79 -9.46
C LEU A 226 -3.90 5.73 -9.92
N LEU A 227 -4.48 5.00 -8.98
CA LEU A 227 -5.40 3.91 -9.28
C LEU A 227 -6.75 4.38 -9.86
N LYS A 228 -7.14 5.63 -9.60
CA LYS A 228 -8.33 6.25 -10.20
C LYS A 228 -8.10 6.77 -11.62
N SER A 229 -6.84 6.88 -12.06
CA SER A 229 -6.49 7.56 -13.33
C SER A 229 -6.67 6.71 -14.57
N GLY A 230 -6.91 5.41 -14.45
CA GLY A 230 -7.16 4.51 -15.57
C GLY A 230 -8.54 3.88 -15.50
N VAL A 231 -9.16 3.65 -16.66
CA VAL A 231 -10.31 2.76 -16.76
C VAL A 231 -9.80 1.36 -16.42
N SER A 232 -10.26 0.85 -15.30
CA SER A 232 -9.77 -0.34 -14.60
C SER A 232 -10.08 -1.63 -15.36
N ASP A 233 -9.30 -2.02 -16.36
CA ASP A 233 -9.42 -3.35 -16.95
C ASP A 233 -8.14 -4.22 -16.88
N LYS A 234 -7.04 -3.69 -16.35
CA LYS A 234 -5.80 -4.47 -16.19
C LYS A 234 -5.17 -4.28 -14.81
N VAL A 235 -5.82 -4.88 -13.84
CA VAL A 235 -5.15 -5.16 -12.58
C VAL A 235 -4.21 -6.32 -12.80
N VAL A 236 -2.91 -6.05 -12.74
CA VAL A 236 -1.90 -7.09 -12.90
C VAL A 236 -1.94 -7.99 -11.67
N ARG A 237 -2.35 -9.22 -11.87
CA ARG A 237 -2.16 -10.30 -10.89
C ARG A 237 -0.66 -10.57 -10.82
N GLY A 238 0.00 -10.14 -9.75
CA GLY A 238 1.42 -10.41 -9.53
C GLY A 238 1.67 -11.91 -9.52
N LYS A 239 2.49 -12.40 -10.47
CA LYS A 239 3.18 -13.69 -10.33
C LYS A 239 4.20 -13.52 -9.22
N ARG A 240 4.33 -14.53 -8.32
CA ARG A 240 5.38 -14.62 -7.31
C ARG A 240 6.71 -14.11 -7.85
N SER A 241 7.22 -12.99 -7.38
CA SER A 241 8.62 -12.65 -7.57
C SER A 241 9.43 -13.22 -6.39
N GLN A 242 9.99 -14.41 -6.59
CA GLN A 242 11.02 -14.96 -5.69
C GLN A 242 12.36 -14.20 -5.80
N ASP A 243 12.48 -13.27 -6.75
CA ASP A 243 13.73 -12.58 -7.04
C ASP A 243 13.97 -11.28 -6.25
N GLN A 244 12.94 -10.69 -5.63
CA GLN A 244 13.11 -9.45 -4.86
C GLN A 244 13.76 -9.65 -3.47
N ALA A 245 13.78 -10.87 -2.95
CA ALA A 245 14.45 -11.19 -1.67
C ALA A 245 15.99 -11.22 -1.76
N ARG A 246 16.58 -11.13 -2.95
CA ARG A 246 18.05 -11.17 -3.15
C ARG A 246 18.74 -9.81 -3.11
N THR A 247 18.00 -8.69 -3.19
CA THR A 247 18.58 -7.34 -3.16
C THR A 247 18.44 -6.63 -1.83
N ALA A 248 17.87 -7.30 -0.82
CA ALA A 248 17.68 -6.77 0.54
C ALA A 248 18.50 -7.52 1.61
N LYS A 249 19.69 -8.10 1.23
CA LYS A 249 20.67 -8.60 2.19
C LYS A 249 21.90 -7.72 2.18
#